data_91e9566cfd891e1207a2fd9306f405f9
#
_entry.id   91e9566cfd891e1207a2fd9306f405f9
#
_cell.length_a   1.000
_cell.length_b   1.000
_cell.length_c   1.000
_cell.angle_alpha   90.00
_cell.angle_beta   90.00
_cell.angle_gamma   90.00
#
_symmetry.space_group_name_H-M   'P 1'
#
loop_
_entity.id
_entity.type
_entity.pdbx_description
1 polymer ?
#
loop_
_entity_poly.entity_id
_entity_poly.type
_entity_poly.pdbx_seq_one_letter_code
_entity_poly.pdbx_strand_id
1 'polypeptide(L)'
;MAEVEFVADEHGGVTVMRDGHPQSHVDVDDPEHLVFEYVQHMAAVLDAVHPAPDPIGVTHVGGAGLTLPRWVHATRPGSPQIVLEPDEVLTAAVREQLPLPRGHRIRVRPQLGRPGVEALKDASAHAVVVDAFDEGRVPADLQTVDFFGHVARVLRPDGVLVMNSPDEPGWRHLADVVAGARAAFGHDGSLALVAMRDVIKGRRYGNAVLVAAHRPLDVDEIRRQVGRWPFPSGVLGAAELARRTAGGRVITDGEARPAPTAPDPGAWRVR
;
A
#
# COMPACT_ATOMS: atom_id res chain seq x y z
N MET A 1 24.50 6.18 -11.14
CA MET A 1 23.59 6.73 -10.12
C MET A 1 22.18 6.46 -10.62
N ALA A 2 21.26 6.01 -9.77
CA ALA A 2 19.88 5.81 -10.16
C ALA A 2 19.30 7.16 -10.64
N GLU A 3 18.69 7.17 -11.81
CA GLU A 3 18.16 8.38 -12.44
C GLU A 3 16.72 8.59 -11.97
N VAL A 4 16.42 9.79 -11.47
CA VAL A 4 15.06 10.21 -11.09
C VAL A 4 14.59 11.23 -12.11
N GLU A 5 13.49 10.93 -12.81
CA GLU A 5 12.88 11.79 -13.80
C GLU A 5 11.48 12.19 -13.38
N PHE A 6 11.03 13.37 -13.80
CA PHE A 6 9.70 13.90 -13.55
C PHE A 6 9.02 14.17 -14.89
N VAL A 7 7.98 13.40 -15.19
CA VAL A 7 7.26 13.47 -16.47
C VAL A 7 5.88 14.08 -16.23
N ALA A 8 5.70 15.32 -16.68
CA ALA A 8 4.40 16.00 -16.61
C ALA A 8 3.41 15.43 -17.62
N ASP A 9 2.15 15.35 -17.24
CA ASP A 9 1.03 15.01 -18.12
C ASP A 9 0.28 16.28 -18.59
N GLU A 10 -0.74 16.07 -19.44
CA GLU A 10 -1.54 17.15 -20.04
C GLU A 10 -2.45 17.87 -19.02
N HIS A 11 -2.63 17.32 -17.81
CA HIS A 11 -3.54 17.80 -16.78
C HIS A 11 -2.82 18.48 -15.61
N GLY A 12 -1.47 18.53 -15.65
CA GLY A 12 -0.65 19.12 -14.59
C GLY A 12 -0.15 18.12 -13.56
N GLY A 13 -0.52 16.86 -13.68
CA GLY A 13 0.04 15.78 -12.88
C GLY A 13 1.47 15.43 -13.30
N VAL A 14 2.23 14.86 -12.39
CA VAL A 14 3.64 14.50 -12.59
C VAL A 14 3.88 13.05 -12.21
N THR A 15 4.34 12.25 -13.17
CA THR A 15 4.83 10.90 -12.88
C THR A 15 6.29 10.94 -12.46
N VAL A 16 6.58 10.45 -11.28
CA VAL A 16 7.94 10.24 -10.78
C VAL A 16 8.44 8.92 -11.33
N MET A 17 9.48 8.97 -12.14
CA MET A 17 10.14 7.81 -12.75
C MET A 17 11.44 7.52 -12.03
N ARG A 18 11.79 6.24 -11.88
CA ARG A 18 13.09 5.80 -11.41
C ARG A 18 13.62 4.69 -12.31
N ASP A 19 14.79 4.91 -12.86
CA ASP A 19 15.42 3.95 -13.80
C ASP A 19 14.46 3.50 -14.91
N GLY A 20 13.71 4.44 -15.48
CA GLY A 20 12.73 4.21 -16.54
C GLY A 20 11.39 3.56 -16.09
N HIS A 21 11.18 3.36 -14.80
CA HIS A 21 9.95 2.76 -14.26
C HIS A 21 9.13 3.77 -13.46
N PRO A 22 7.79 3.86 -13.67
CA PRO A 22 6.93 4.75 -12.90
C PRO A 22 6.84 4.27 -11.44
N GLN A 23 7.13 5.18 -10.51
CA GLN A 23 7.05 4.92 -9.07
C GLN A 23 5.81 5.54 -8.44
N SER A 24 5.41 6.72 -8.89
CA SER A 24 4.28 7.47 -8.36
C SER A 24 3.74 8.41 -9.42
N HIS A 25 2.48 8.80 -9.25
CA HIS A 25 1.90 9.95 -9.92
C HIS A 25 1.40 10.94 -8.88
N VAL A 26 1.72 12.21 -9.02
CA VAL A 26 1.38 13.28 -8.08
C VAL A 26 0.73 14.44 -8.84
N ASP A 27 -0.45 14.82 -8.43
CA ASP A 27 -1.04 16.10 -8.77
C ASP A 27 -0.90 17.02 -7.54
N VAL A 28 -0.13 18.11 -7.69
CA VAL A 28 0.15 19.02 -6.57
C VAL A 28 -1.04 19.94 -6.31
N ASP A 29 -1.78 20.29 -7.36
CA ASP A 29 -2.93 21.18 -7.31
C ASP A 29 -4.21 20.44 -6.91
N ASP A 30 -4.29 19.14 -7.24
CA ASP A 30 -5.38 18.24 -6.82
C ASP A 30 -4.83 16.93 -6.22
N PRO A 31 -4.43 16.93 -4.94
CA PRO A 31 -3.91 15.74 -4.28
C PRO A 31 -4.92 14.59 -4.12
N GLU A 32 -6.21 14.85 -4.38
CA GLU A 32 -7.25 13.82 -4.38
C GLU A 32 -7.35 13.08 -5.72
N HIS A 33 -6.75 13.63 -6.78
CA HIS A 33 -6.64 12.98 -8.08
C HIS A 33 -5.60 11.86 -8.05
N LEU A 34 -6.04 10.64 -7.77
CA LEU A 34 -5.20 9.44 -7.72
C LEU A 34 -5.31 8.69 -9.06
N VAL A 35 -4.19 8.52 -9.77
CA VAL A 35 -4.17 7.88 -11.10
C VAL A 35 -4.02 6.36 -11.02
N PHE A 36 -3.18 5.86 -10.11
CA PHE A 36 -2.95 4.42 -10.00
C PHE A 36 -4.09 3.73 -9.25
N GLU A 37 -4.63 2.67 -9.85
CA GLU A 37 -5.78 1.95 -9.33
C GLU A 37 -5.57 1.41 -7.90
N TYR A 38 -4.38 0.92 -7.59
CA TYR A 38 -4.11 0.36 -6.27
C TYR A 38 -4.00 1.46 -5.18
N VAL A 39 -3.54 2.65 -5.54
CA VAL A 39 -3.53 3.82 -4.63
C VAL A 39 -4.96 4.25 -4.32
N GLN A 40 -5.85 4.23 -5.33
CA GLN A 40 -7.29 4.44 -5.12
C GLN A 40 -7.91 3.37 -4.21
N HIS A 41 -7.50 2.10 -4.36
CA HIS A 41 -7.94 1.04 -3.45
C HIS A 41 -7.49 1.28 -2.01
N MET A 42 -6.24 1.73 -1.81
CA MET A 42 -5.74 2.10 -0.48
C MET A 42 -6.52 3.27 0.13
N ALA A 43 -6.75 4.32 -0.65
CA ALA A 43 -7.56 5.47 -0.25
C ALA A 43 -8.98 5.04 0.14
N ALA A 44 -9.64 4.20 -0.67
CA ALA A 44 -10.97 3.68 -0.40
C ALA A 44 -11.04 2.85 0.89
N VAL A 45 -10.00 2.07 1.20
CA VAL A 45 -9.91 1.33 2.47
C VAL A 45 -9.75 2.29 3.65
N LEU A 46 -8.91 3.32 3.52
CA LEU A 46 -8.76 4.33 4.56
C LEU A 46 -10.07 5.08 4.82
N ASP A 47 -10.83 5.43 3.78
CA ASP A 47 -12.15 6.06 3.90
C ASP A 47 -13.18 5.15 4.56
N ALA A 48 -13.12 3.85 4.29
CA ALA A 48 -14.04 2.87 4.88
C ALA A 48 -13.79 2.65 6.38
N VAL A 49 -12.50 2.64 6.80
CA VAL A 49 -12.12 2.32 8.18
C VAL A 49 -12.04 3.58 9.06
N HIS A 50 -11.55 4.66 8.49
CA HIS A 50 -11.35 5.95 9.15
C HIS A 50 -11.90 7.07 8.26
N PRO A 51 -13.21 7.34 8.29
CA PRO A 51 -13.83 8.35 7.42
C PRO A 51 -13.20 9.75 7.58
N ALA A 52 -13.05 10.45 6.44
CA ALA A 52 -12.68 11.86 6.45
C ALA A 52 -13.81 12.71 7.08
N PRO A 53 -13.49 13.90 7.66
CA PRO A 53 -12.18 14.57 7.68
C PRO A 53 -11.37 14.35 8.95
N ASP A 54 -11.70 13.40 9.81
CA ASP A 54 -11.04 13.22 11.10
C ASP A 54 -9.54 12.90 10.94
N PRO A 55 -8.65 13.58 11.69
CA PRO A 55 -7.21 13.33 11.61
C PRO A 55 -6.84 11.93 12.08
N ILE A 56 -5.96 11.26 11.34
CA ILE A 56 -5.43 9.93 11.67
C ILE A 56 -3.91 9.92 11.67
N GLY A 57 -3.30 9.16 12.58
CA GLY A 57 -1.86 8.89 12.53
C GLY A 57 -1.56 7.79 11.52
N VAL A 58 -0.74 8.06 10.51
CA VAL A 58 -0.40 7.10 9.46
C VAL A 58 1.11 6.86 9.41
N THR A 59 1.49 5.59 9.31
CA THR A 59 2.86 5.20 8.96
C THR A 59 2.84 4.63 7.54
N HIS A 60 3.62 5.23 6.65
CA HIS A 60 3.82 4.74 5.29
C HIS A 60 5.18 4.05 5.20
N VAL A 61 5.21 2.82 4.71
CA VAL A 61 6.41 2.06 4.35
C VAL A 61 6.55 2.13 2.84
N GLY A 62 7.56 2.87 2.39
CA GLY A 62 7.67 3.36 1.03
C GLY A 62 7.04 4.76 0.87
N GLY A 63 7.68 5.61 0.12
CA GLY A 63 7.27 7.00 -0.03
C GLY A 63 7.17 7.48 -1.46
N ALA A 64 8.16 7.16 -2.26
CA ALA A 64 8.30 7.64 -3.64
C ALA A 64 7.86 9.11 -3.80
N GLY A 65 6.86 9.43 -4.63
CA GLY A 65 6.33 10.79 -4.84
C GLY A 65 5.48 11.34 -3.70
N LEU A 66 5.26 10.59 -2.62
CA LEU A 66 4.40 10.95 -1.49
C LEU A 66 2.92 11.13 -1.88
N THR A 67 2.42 10.39 -2.87
CA THR A 67 1.05 10.51 -3.38
C THR A 67 0.01 10.29 -2.28
N LEU A 68 0.03 9.13 -1.64
CA LEU A 68 -0.93 8.82 -0.58
C LEU A 68 -0.74 9.70 0.67
N PRO A 69 0.48 10.04 1.13
CA PRO A 69 0.67 11.05 2.18
C PRO A 69 0.04 12.41 1.86
N ARG A 70 0.10 12.88 0.62
CA ARG A 70 -0.54 14.14 0.17
C ARG A 70 -2.05 14.02 0.20
N TRP A 71 -2.60 12.92 -0.29
CA TRP A 71 -4.03 12.62 -0.25
C TRP A 71 -4.56 12.60 1.19
N VAL A 72 -3.86 11.92 2.12
CA VAL A 72 -4.22 11.93 3.55
C VAL A 72 -4.18 13.33 4.12
N HIS A 73 -3.19 14.16 3.75
CA HIS A 73 -3.13 15.54 4.22
C HIS A 73 -4.29 16.39 3.71
N ALA A 74 -4.68 16.24 2.45
CA ALA A 74 -5.78 16.98 1.83
C ALA A 74 -7.14 16.59 2.42
N THR A 75 -7.40 15.30 2.52
CA THR A 75 -8.69 14.78 2.99
C THR A 75 -8.85 14.79 4.51
N ARG A 76 -7.73 14.73 5.28
CA ARG A 76 -7.68 14.66 6.75
C ARG A 76 -6.65 15.64 7.31
N PRO A 77 -6.94 16.96 7.25
CA PRO A 77 -6.01 17.99 7.71
C PRO A 77 -5.55 17.74 9.16
N GLY A 78 -4.27 17.98 9.43
CA GLY A 78 -3.71 17.80 10.76
C GLY A 78 -3.25 16.36 11.09
N SER A 79 -3.44 15.39 10.19
CA SER A 79 -2.97 14.02 10.34
C SER A 79 -1.44 13.95 10.49
N PRO A 80 -0.91 13.41 11.62
CA PRO A 80 0.52 13.16 11.74
C PRO A 80 0.90 11.93 10.91
N GLN A 81 1.90 12.08 10.04
CA GLN A 81 2.34 11.03 9.14
C GLN A 81 3.85 10.80 9.25
N ILE A 82 4.25 9.55 9.30
CA ILE A 82 5.63 9.08 9.19
C ILE A 82 5.75 8.34 7.87
N VAL A 83 6.75 8.68 7.07
CA VAL A 83 7.09 7.96 5.84
C VAL A 83 8.48 7.36 6.01
N LEU A 84 8.59 6.06 5.88
CA LEU A 84 9.84 5.30 5.91
C LEU A 84 10.30 5.09 4.47
N GLU A 85 11.24 5.92 4.01
CA GLU A 85 11.77 5.92 2.65
C GLU A 85 13.30 5.97 2.70
N PRO A 86 13.98 4.87 2.38
CA PRO A 86 15.44 4.81 2.49
C PRO A 86 16.17 5.64 1.44
N ASP A 87 15.52 5.96 0.32
CA ASP A 87 16.13 6.70 -0.76
C ASP A 87 16.13 8.22 -0.52
N GLU A 88 17.23 8.70 0.02
CA GLU A 88 17.42 10.14 0.28
C GLU A 88 17.53 10.95 -1.01
N VAL A 89 18.05 10.39 -2.10
CA VAL A 89 18.17 11.06 -3.39
C VAL A 89 16.79 11.28 -3.99
N LEU A 90 15.96 10.24 -4.02
CA LEU A 90 14.56 10.36 -4.44
C LEU A 90 13.80 11.36 -3.57
N THR A 91 13.92 11.24 -2.25
CA THR A 91 13.24 12.15 -1.32
C THR A 91 13.63 13.61 -1.53
N ALA A 92 14.93 13.89 -1.77
CA ALA A 92 15.41 15.25 -2.03
C ALA A 92 14.84 15.78 -3.35
N ALA A 93 14.91 15.01 -4.43
CA ALA A 93 14.38 15.38 -5.74
C ALA A 93 12.84 15.63 -5.70
N VAL A 94 12.09 14.75 -5.03
CA VAL A 94 10.64 14.92 -4.86
C VAL A 94 10.30 16.20 -4.08
N ARG A 95 11.05 16.53 -3.03
CA ARG A 95 10.81 17.75 -2.26
C ARG A 95 11.13 19.03 -3.04
N GLU A 96 12.11 18.98 -3.93
CA GLU A 96 12.49 20.09 -4.78
C GLU A 96 11.47 20.32 -5.89
N GLN A 97 11.09 19.28 -6.62
CA GLN A 97 10.23 19.37 -7.80
C GLN A 97 8.73 19.41 -7.44
N LEU A 98 8.35 18.73 -6.39
CA LEU A 98 6.97 18.59 -5.92
C LEU A 98 6.89 18.99 -4.43
N PRO A 99 6.95 20.30 -4.11
CA PRO A 99 6.98 20.76 -2.72
C PRO A 99 5.71 20.34 -1.97
N LEU A 100 5.88 20.02 -0.69
CA LEU A 100 4.76 19.70 0.19
C LEU A 100 4.00 20.98 0.57
N PRO A 101 2.66 20.90 0.75
CA PRO A 101 1.85 22.06 1.13
C PRO A 101 2.24 22.59 2.51
N ARG A 102 2.03 23.88 2.73
CA ARG A 102 2.32 24.51 4.04
C ARG A 102 1.46 23.89 5.14
N GLY A 103 2.05 23.72 6.32
CA GLY A 103 1.33 23.18 7.48
C GLY A 103 1.15 21.67 7.47
N HIS A 104 1.72 20.96 6.50
CA HIS A 104 1.71 19.49 6.50
C HIS A 104 2.38 18.91 7.76
N ARG A 105 1.97 17.72 8.16
CA ARG A 105 2.57 16.96 9.27
C ARG A 105 3.22 15.65 8.77
N ILE A 106 3.72 15.65 7.53
CA ILE A 106 4.41 14.52 6.89
C ILE A 106 5.90 14.59 7.26
N ARG A 107 6.40 13.56 7.88
CA ARG A 107 7.81 13.41 8.26
C ARG A 107 8.41 12.21 7.55
N VAL A 108 9.26 12.45 6.56
CA VAL A 108 10.04 11.40 5.90
C VAL A 108 11.27 11.07 6.75
N ARG A 109 11.50 9.79 6.98
CA ARG A 109 12.67 9.23 7.67
C ARG A 109 13.46 8.38 6.68
N PRO A 110 14.79 8.59 6.54
CA PRO A 110 15.63 7.79 5.66
C PRO A 110 15.94 6.43 6.32
N GLN A 111 14.93 5.57 6.35
CA GLN A 111 14.97 4.27 7.00
C GLN A 111 14.30 3.21 6.14
N LEU A 112 14.86 2.00 6.14
CA LEU A 112 14.19 0.82 5.60
C LEU A 112 12.89 0.54 6.35
N GLY A 113 11.91 -0.04 5.66
CA GLY A 113 10.57 -0.29 6.20
C GLY A 113 10.58 -1.15 7.46
N ARG A 114 11.29 -2.30 7.42
CA ARG A 114 11.32 -3.24 8.53
C ARG A 114 11.86 -2.62 9.82
N PRO A 115 13.11 -2.14 9.91
CA PRO A 115 13.63 -1.55 11.13
C PRO A 115 12.90 -0.27 11.54
N GLY A 116 12.35 0.47 10.55
CA GLY A 116 11.54 1.65 10.82
C GLY A 116 10.25 1.32 11.58
N VAL A 117 9.53 0.26 11.18
CA VAL A 117 8.31 -0.21 11.88
C VAL A 117 8.66 -0.80 13.26
N GLU A 118 9.73 -1.58 13.36
CA GLU A 118 10.21 -2.14 14.65
C GLU A 118 10.48 -1.07 15.71
N ALA A 119 11.02 0.09 15.28
CA ALA A 119 11.34 1.20 16.18
C ALA A 119 10.12 2.04 16.62
N LEU A 120 8.93 1.80 16.04
CA LEU A 120 7.72 2.52 16.43
C LEU A 120 7.14 1.99 17.74
N LYS A 121 6.45 2.88 18.45
CA LYS A 121 5.76 2.54 19.71
C LYS A 121 4.52 1.70 19.44
N ASP A 122 4.15 0.88 20.40
CA ASP A 122 2.91 0.11 20.40
C ASP A 122 1.71 1.05 20.30
N ALA A 123 0.67 0.61 19.60
CA ALA A 123 -0.60 1.32 19.44
C ALA A 123 -0.43 2.80 19.05
N SER A 124 0.53 3.12 18.17
CA SER A 124 0.87 4.49 17.77
C SER A 124 0.27 4.94 16.44
N ALA A 125 -0.21 4.01 15.60
CA ALA A 125 -0.74 4.30 14.28
C ALA A 125 -2.20 3.87 14.12
N HIS A 126 -3.02 4.70 13.46
CA HIS A 126 -4.36 4.33 13.01
C HIS A 126 -4.28 3.53 11.70
N ALA A 127 -3.29 3.80 10.88
CA ALA A 127 -3.03 3.03 9.68
C ALA A 127 -1.53 2.80 9.48
N VAL A 128 -1.18 1.61 9.02
CA VAL A 128 0.12 1.30 8.43
C VAL A 128 -0.12 0.97 6.97
N VAL A 129 0.46 1.76 6.08
CA VAL A 129 0.39 1.56 4.63
C VAL A 129 1.72 1.00 4.17
N VAL A 130 1.70 -0.12 3.44
CA VAL A 130 2.90 -0.75 2.89
C VAL A 130 2.81 -0.71 1.36
N ASP A 131 3.63 0.14 0.77
CA ASP A 131 3.77 0.31 -0.69
C ASP A 131 5.25 0.57 -1.02
N ALA A 132 6.06 -0.43 -0.69
CA ALA A 132 7.50 -0.38 -0.84
C ALA A 132 7.97 -1.38 -1.89
N PHE A 133 8.81 -0.91 -2.81
CA PHE A 133 9.39 -1.71 -3.86
C PHE A 133 10.90 -1.50 -3.92
N ASP A 134 11.61 -2.59 -4.12
CA ASP A 134 13.02 -2.62 -4.44
C ASP A 134 13.21 -3.45 -5.73
N GLU A 135 13.82 -2.86 -6.74
CA GLU A 135 13.94 -3.47 -8.09
C GLU A 135 12.61 -4.02 -8.63
N GLY A 136 11.51 -3.29 -8.41
CA GLY A 136 10.17 -3.66 -8.88
C GLY A 136 9.50 -4.81 -8.10
N ARG A 137 10.01 -5.17 -6.92
CA ARG A 137 9.47 -6.22 -6.05
C ARG A 137 9.23 -5.70 -4.64
N VAL A 138 8.22 -6.21 -3.98
CA VAL A 138 8.06 -5.96 -2.54
C VAL A 138 9.22 -6.66 -1.80
N PRO A 139 9.96 -5.95 -0.91
CA PRO A 139 11.03 -6.55 -0.13
C PRO A 139 10.56 -7.77 0.67
N ALA A 140 11.38 -8.81 0.69
CA ALA A 140 11.03 -10.09 1.28
C ALA A 140 10.72 -9.99 2.79
N ASP A 141 11.47 -9.16 3.50
CA ASP A 141 11.36 -8.92 4.95
C ASP A 141 10.09 -8.15 5.35
N LEU A 142 9.37 -7.55 4.39
CA LEU A 142 8.07 -6.90 4.60
C LEU A 142 6.87 -7.85 4.40
N GLN A 143 7.10 -9.14 4.18
CA GLN A 143 6.07 -10.10 3.83
C GLN A 143 6.04 -11.33 4.76
N THR A 144 6.77 -11.27 5.87
CA THR A 144 6.87 -12.35 6.86
C THR A 144 5.88 -12.20 7.99
N VAL A 145 5.56 -13.28 8.68
CA VAL A 145 4.73 -13.24 9.89
C VAL A 145 5.36 -12.37 10.97
N ASP A 146 6.67 -12.33 11.02
CA ASP A 146 7.42 -11.51 12.00
C ASP A 146 7.19 -10.02 11.71
N PHE A 147 7.22 -9.59 10.45
CA PHE A 147 6.86 -8.22 10.07
C PHE A 147 5.40 -7.90 10.40
N PHE A 148 4.47 -8.77 10.05
CA PHE A 148 3.06 -8.57 10.39
C PHE A 148 2.82 -8.49 11.90
N GLY A 149 3.59 -9.23 12.72
CA GLY A 149 3.57 -9.09 14.18
C GLY A 149 3.98 -7.70 14.65
N HIS A 150 5.02 -7.11 14.05
CA HIS A 150 5.42 -5.73 14.36
C HIS A 150 4.36 -4.71 13.90
N VAL A 151 3.77 -4.90 12.72
CA VAL A 151 2.68 -4.04 12.24
C VAL A 151 1.46 -4.12 13.18
N ALA A 152 1.05 -5.34 13.56
CA ALA A 152 -0.04 -5.56 14.49
C ALA A 152 0.20 -4.84 15.84
N ARG A 153 1.41 -4.93 16.39
CA ARG A 153 1.82 -4.22 17.61
C ARG A 153 1.72 -2.70 17.48
N VAL A 154 2.15 -2.16 16.34
CA VAL A 154 2.17 -0.70 16.09
C VAL A 154 0.78 -0.13 15.88
N LEU A 155 -0.12 -0.91 15.31
CA LEU A 155 -1.50 -0.49 15.08
C LEU A 155 -2.27 -0.34 16.39
N ARG A 156 -3.09 0.70 16.46
CA ARG A 156 -4.10 0.89 17.50
C ARG A 156 -5.16 -0.23 17.43
N PRO A 157 -5.94 -0.45 18.49
CA PRO A 157 -7.01 -1.47 18.47
C PRO A 157 -8.04 -1.28 17.33
N ASP A 158 -8.23 -0.05 16.87
CA ASP A 158 -9.08 0.33 15.74
C ASP A 158 -8.30 0.53 14.44
N GLY A 159 -6.99 0.23 14.44
CA GLY A 159 -6.11 0.48 13.33
C GLY A 159 -6.19 -0.57 12.21
N VAL A 160 -5.65 -0.21 11.05
CA VAL A 160 -5.68 -1.03 9.83
C VAL A 160 -4.32 -1.07 9.13
N LEU A 161 -3.93 -2.27 8.68
CA LEU A 161 -2.88 -2.48 7.69
C LEU A 161 -3.50 -2.40 6.29
N VAL A 162 -2.86 -1.65 5.40
CA VAL A 162 -3.19 -1.56 3.97
C VAL A 162 -1.91 -1.81 3.18
N MET A 163 -1.80 -2.96 2.51
CA MET A 163 -0.55 -3.39 1.89
C MET A 163 -0.74 -3.73 0.41
N ASN A 164 0.06 -3.13 -0.46
CA ASN A 164 0.16 -3.56 -1.85
C ASN A 164 1.02 -4.84 -1.93
N SER A 165 0.42 -5.90 -2.44
CA SER A 165 1.09 -7.20 -2.64
C SER A 165 0.73 -7.73 -4.03
N PRO A 166 1.43 -7.26 -5.08
CA PRO A 166 1.19 -7.72 -6.44
C PRO A 166 1.57 -9.19 -6.60
N ASP A 167 0.80 -9.91 -7.42
CA ASP A 167 1.07 -11.31 -7.72
C ASP A 167 0.64 -11.69 -9.14
N GLU A 168 1.14 -12.82 -9.60
CA GLU A 168 0.78 -13.47 -10.85
C GLU A 168 -0.52 -14.30 -10.73
N PRO A 169 -1.12 -14.73 -11.86
CA PRO A 169 -2.25 -15.65 -11.82
C PRO A 169 -1.96 -16.91 -10.99
N GLY A 170 -2.89 -17.25 -10.11
CA GLY A 170 -2.75 -18.38 -9.19
C GLY A 170 -2.42 -18.00 -7.76
N TRP A 171 -1.95 -16.78 -7.50
CA TRP A 171 -1.79 -16.18 -6.17
C TRP A 171 -0.96 -17.01 -5.18
N ARG A 172 0.10 -17.67 -5.66
CA ARG A 172 0.92 -18.53 -4.80
C ARG A 172 1.67 -17.72 -3.75
N HIS A 173 2.26 -16.60 -4.18
CA HIS A 173 2.98 -15.71 -3.28
C HIS A 173 2.02 -14.96 -2.35
N LEU A 174 0.96 -14.39 -2.91
CA LEU A 174 -0.08 -13.71 -2.14
C LEU A 174 -0.73 -14.63 -1.10
N ALA A 175 -0.87 -15.93 -1.38
CA ALA A 175 -1.39 -16.90 -0.43
C ALA A 175 -0.51 -17.01 0.82
N ASP A 176 0.82 -17.03 0.65
CA ASP A 176 1.77 -17.03 1.76
C ASP A 176 1.70 -15.71 2.56
N VAL A 177 1.63 -14.57 1.88
CA VAL A 177 1.44 -13.25 2.51
C VAL A 177 0.16 -13.20 3.34
N VAL A 178 -0.96 -13.67 2.78
CA VAL A 178 -2.26 -13.73 3.48
C VAL A 178 -2.19 -14.68 4.68
N ALA A 179 -1.48 -15.81 4.57
CA ALA A 179 -1.30 -16.75 5.69
C ALA A 179 -0.52 -16.10 6.84
N GLY A 180 0.57 -15.36 6.54
CA GLY A 180 1.33 -14.60 7.53
C GLY A 180 0.50 -13.51 8.20
N ALA A 181 -0.21 -12.70 7.43
CA ALA A 181 -1.11 -11.68 7.97
C ALA A 181 -2.20 -12.28 8.86
N ARG A 182 -2.81 -13.40 8.43
CA ARG A 182 -3.83 -14.11 9.23
C ARG A 182 -3.28 -14.63 10.55
N ALA A 183 -2.05 -15.13 10.56
CA ALA A 183 -1.41 -15.59 11.79
C ALA A 183 -1.17 -14.45 12.79
N ALA A 184 -0.85 -13.25 12.30
CA ALA A 184 -0.57 -12.09 13.14
C ALA A 184 -1.84 -11.34 13.60
N PHE A 185 -2.89 -11.25 12.76
CA PHE A 185 -4.09 -10.45 13.04
C PHE A 185 -5.31 -11.27 13.47
N GLY A 186 -5.29 -12.59 13.32
CA GLY A 186 -6.41 -13.48 13.63
C GLY A 186 -7.26 -13.86 12.42
N HIS A 187 -8.39 -14.55 12.66
CA HIS A 187 -9.12 -15.27 11.61
C HIS A 187 -10.51 -14.70 11.29
N ASP A 188 -11.20 -14.14 12.27
CA ASP A 188 -12.64 -13.87 12.18
C ASP A 188 -12.96 -12.48 11.61
N GLY A 189 -12.94 -12.38 10.27
CA GLY A 189 -13.36 -11.17 9.57
C GLY A 189 -12.35 -10.03 9.58
N SER A 190 -11.14 -10.28 10.11
CA SER A 190 -10.09 -9.25 10.22
C SER A 190 -9.30 -9.00 8.93
N LEU A 191 -9.52 -9.79 7.86
CA LEU A 191 -8.84 -9.65 6.58
C LEU A 191 -9.81 -9.41 5.43
N ALA A 192 -9.36 -8.58 4.48
CA ALA A 192 -9.99 -8.40 3.18
C ALA A 192 -8.92 -8.20 2.09
N LEU A 193 -9.32 -8.28 0.83
CA LEU A 193 -8.48 -7.99 -0.32
C LEU A 193 -9.24 -7.14 -1.33
N VAL A 194 -8.59 -6.10 -1.84
CA VAL A 194 -9.12 -5.25 -2.93
C VAL A 194 -8.20 -5.36 -4.12
N ALA A 195 -8.75 -5.64 -5.29
CA ALA A 195 -7.99 -5.68 -6.55
C ALA A 195 -8.90 -5.44 -7.75
N MET A 196 -8.30 -5.21 -8.89
CA MET A 196 -9.01 -5.21 -10.17
C MET A 196 -9.68 -6.57 -10.41
N ARG A 197 -10.88 -6.58 -10.99
CA ARG A 197 -11.64 -7.84 -11.24
C ARG A 197 -10.88 -8.85 -12.07
N ASP A 198 -10.03 -8.41 -13.01
CA ASP A 198 -9.23 -9.31 -13.83
C ASP A 198 -8.07 -9.95 -13.05
N VAL A 199 -7.50 -9.23 -12.08
CA VAL A 199 -6.52 -9.78 -11.12
C VAL A 199 -7.21 -10.81 -10.22
N ILE A 200 -8.39 -10.49 -9.67
CA ILE A 200 -9.19 -11.42 -8.86
C ILE A 200 -9.54 -12.69 -9.64
N LYS A 201 -9.84 -12.57 -10.93
CA LYS A 201 -10.16 -13.70 -11.80
C LYS A 201 -8.93 -14.49 -12.28
N GLY A 202 -7.72 -14.09 -11.85
CA GLY A 202 -6.47 -14.75 -12.26
C GLY A 202 -6.16 -14.62 -13.75
N ARG A 203 -6.58 -13.52 -14.39
CA ARG A 203 -6.38 -13.31 -15.83
C ARG A 203 -5.05 -12.63 -16.16
N ARG A 204 -4.48 -11.92 -15.20
CA ARG A 204 -3.22 -11.21 -15.36
C ARG A 204 -2.52 -11.00 -14.02
N TYR A 205 -1.22 -10.69 -14.08
CA TYR A 205 -0.48 -10.09 -12.98
C TYR A 205 -1.11 -8.73 -12.61
N GLY A 206 -1.07 -8.36 -11.35
CA GLY A 206 -1.50 -7.02 -10.93
C GLY A 206 -1.46 -6.82 -9.43
N ASN A 207 -1.71 -5.57 -9.05
CA ASN A 207 -1.74 -5.15 -7.67
C ASN A 207 -2.93 -5.76 -6.93
N ALA A 208 -2.67 -6.19 -5.70
CA ALA A 208 -3.68 -6.65 -4.76
C ALA A 208 -3.43 -5.97 -3.42
N VAL A 209 -4.41 -5.20 -2.95
CA VAL A 209 -4.32 -4.48 -1.68
C VAL A 209 -4.87 -5.39 -0.59
N LEU A 210 -3.97 -5.97 0.21
CA LEU A 210 -4.31 -6.72 1.41
C LEU A 210 -4.67 -5.74 2.53
N VAL A 211 -5.76 -6.03 3.21
CA VAL A 211 -6.27 -5.28 4.36
C VAL A 211 -6.30 -6.20 5.57
N ALA A 212 -5.74 -5.77 6.70
CA ALA A 212 -5.82 -6.52 7.95
C ALA A 212 -6.03 -5.58 9.14
N ALA A 213 -6.81 -6.03 10.14
CA ALA A 213 -7.14 -5.26 11.32
C ALA A 213 -7.28 -6.18 12.54
N HIS A 214 -7.23 -5.61 13.76
CA HIS A 214 -7.47 -6.36 15.00
C HIS A 214 -8.95 -6.72 15.21
N ARG A 215 -9.86 -6.08 14.49
CA ARG A 215 -11.30 -6.27 14.57
C ARG A 215 -11.88 -6.65 13.20
N PRO A 216 -13.07 -7.24 13.15
CA PRO A 216 -13.75 -7.50 11.90
C PRO A 216 -13.89 -6.23 11.06
N LEU A 217 -13.61 -6.36 9.75
CA LEU A 217 -13.74 -5.28 8.77
C LEU A 217 -15.18 -5.21 8.24
N ASP A 218 -15.71 -4.00 8.09
CA ASP A 218 -16.95 -3.79 7.33
C ASP A 218 -16.65 -3.87 5.83
N VAL A 219 -16.74 -5.09 5.32
CA VAL A 219 -16.45 -5.39 3.89
C VAL A 219 -17.44 -4.69 2.96
N ASP A 220 -18.68 -4.44 3.40
CA ASP A 220 -19.68 -3.77 2.58
C ASP A 220 -19.39 -2.27 2.49
N GLU A 221 -18.88 -1.66 3.58
CA GLU A 221 -18.35 -0.30 3.51
C GLU A 221 -17.16 -0.20 2.57
N ILE A 222 -16.18 -1.11 2.68
CA ILE A 222 -15.04 -1.14 1.75
C ILE A 222 -15.54 -1.25 0.29
N ARG A 223 -16.52 -2.11 0.01
CA ARG A 223 -17.12 -2.22 -1.34
C ARG A 223 -17.76 -0.91 -1.81
N ARG A 224 -18.45 -0.20 -0.92
CA ARG A 224 -19.07 1.11 -1.25
C ARG A 224 -18.03 2.15 -1.60
N GLN A 225 -16.96 2.25 -0.82
CA GLN A 225 -15.88 3.21 -1.07
C GLN A 225 -15.11 2.87 -2.35
N VAL A 226 -14.77 1.60 -2.57
CA VAL A 226 -14.12 1.12 -3.81
C VAL A 226 -15.00 1.39 -5.04
N GLY A 227 -16.33 1.26 -4.91
CA GLY A 227 -17.28 1.51 -5.99
C GLY A 227 -17.41 2.98 -6.42
N ARG A 228 -16.83 3.92 -5.69
CA ARG A 228 -16.78 5.35 -6.08
C ARG A 228 -15.70 5.65 -7.12
N TRP A 229 -14.73 4.76 -7.25
CA TRP A 229 -13.62 4.92 -8.15
C TRP A 229 -13.91 4.27 -9.52
N PRO A 230 -13.33 4.78 -10.63
CA PRO A 230 -13.73 4.40 -11.99
C PRO A 230 -13.29 3.00 -12.41
N PHE A 231 -12.34 2.39 -11.71
CA PHE A 231 -11.80 1.09 -12.11
C PHE A 231 -12.72 -0.07 -11.73
N PRO A 232 -12.85 -1.10 -12.61
CA PRO A 232 -13.66 -2.28 -12.35
C PRO A 232 -13.01 -3.19 -11.29
N SER A 233 -13.15 -2.81 -10.04
CA SER A 233 -12.53 -3.47 -8.89
C SER A 233 -13.49 -4.41 -8.17
N GLY A 234 -12.95 -5.26 -7.31
CA GLY A 234 -13.69 -6.16 -6.44
C GLY A 234 -13.06 -6.24 -5.04
N VAL A 235 -13.87 -6.67 -4.07
CA VAL A 235 -13.45 -6.85 -2.68
C VAL A 235 -13.79 -8.25 -2.23
N LEU A 236 -12.77 -8.98 -1.78
CA LEU A 236 -12.91 -10.29 -1.16
C LEU A 236 -12.92 -10.12 0.36
N GLY A 237 -13.95 -10.56 1.03
CA GLY A 237 -13.98 -10.68 2.48
C GLY A 237 -13.24 -11.91 2.98
N ALA A 238 -13.05 -12.02 4.30
CA ALA A 238 -12.22 -13.02 4.95
C ALA A 238 -12.51 -14.48 4.51
N ALA A 239 -13.77 -14.87 4.42
CA ALA A 239 -14.15 -16.23 4.06
C ALA A 239 -13.82 -16.59 2.59
N GLU A 240 -14.02 -15.66 1.65
CA GLU A 240 -13.67 -15.90 0.25
C GLU A 240 -12.16 -15.85 0.05
N LEU A 241 -11.48 -14.89 0.69
CA LEU A 241 -10.03 -14.78 0.67
C LEU A 241 -9.39 -16.05 1.21
N ALA A 242 -9.88 -16.59 2.35
CA ALA A 242 -9.41 -17.84 2.93
C ALA A 242 -9.52 -19.04 1.98
N ARG A 243 -10.64 -19.16 1.25
CA ARG A 243 -10.80 -20.24 0.27
C ARG A 243 -9.81 -20.12 -0.89
N ARG A 244 -9.56 -18.90 -1.38
CA ARG A 244 -8.66 -18.67 -2.52
C ARG A 244 -7.19 -18.83 -2.17
N THR A 245 -6.83 -18.61 -0.92
CA THR A 245 -5.46 -18.67 -0.41
C THR A 245 -5.21 -19.86 0.53
N ALA A 246 -6.04 -20.91 0.43
CA ALA A 246 -5.99 -22.07 1.32
C ALA A 246 -4.65 -22.84 1.30
N GLY A 247 -3.87 -22.72 0.21
CA GLY A 247 -2.55 -23.35 0.08
C GLY A 247 -1.39 -22.53 0.64
N GLY A 248 -1.66 -21.33 1.18
CA GLY A 248 -0.62 -20.44 1.69
C GLY A 248 0.02 -20.96 2.97
N ARG A 249 1.32 -20.74 3.11
CA ARG A 249 2.13 -21.09 4.28
C ARG A 249 2.56 -19.82 5.01
N VAL A 250 2.62 -19.91 6.31
CA VAL A 250 3.21 -18.85 7.14
C VAL A 250 4.71 -18.85 6.90
N ILE A 251 5.24 -17.73 6.42
CA ILE A 251 6.66 -17.53 6.12
C ILE A 251 7.28 -16.68 7.23
N THR A 252 8.35 -17.19 7.82
CA THR A 252 9.18 -16.49 8.81
C THR A 252 10.32 -15.72 8.14
N ASP A 253 11.01 -14.86 8.89
CA ASP A 253 12.18 -14.11 8.39
C ASP A 253 13.25 -15.04 7.80
N GLY A 254 13.47 -16.21 8.37
CA GLY A 254 14.46 -17.20 7.89
C GLY A 254 14.07 -17.87 6.54
N GLU A 255 12.81 -17.75 6.13
CA GLU A 255 12.26 -18.34 4.89
C GLU A 255 11.86 -17.27 3.86
N ALA A 256 12.09 -15.98 4.19
CA ALA A 256 11.66 -14.84 3.39
C ALA A 256 12.14 -14.94 1.92
N ARG A 257 11.23 -14.63 0.98
CA ARG A 257 11.49 -14.67 -0.45
C ARG A 257 10.95 -13.39 -1.09
N PRO A 258 11.64 -12.84 -2.10
CA PRO A 258 11.14 -11.69 -2.83
C PRO A 258 9.82 -12.03 -3.54
N ALA A 259 8.96 -11.01 -3.67
CA ALA A 259 7.74 -11.10 -4.46
C ALA A 259 8.04 -11.44 -5.94
N PRO A 260 7.08 -12.00 -6.70
CA PRO A 260 7.19 -12.17 -8.14
C PRO A 260 7.48 -10.83 -8.83
N THR A 261 8.31 -10.87 -9.86
CA THR A 261 8.58 -9.70 -10.70
C THR A 261 7.38 -9.42 -11.60
N ALA A 262 7.04 -8.13 -11.75
CA ALA A 262 6.10 -7.73 -12.78
C ALA A 262 6.60 -8.21 -14.16
N PRO A 263 5.72 -8.74 -15.02
CA PRO A 263 6.09 -9.06 -16.39
C PRO A 263 6.58 -7.79 -17.10
N ASP A 264 7.51 -7.96 -18.04
CA ASP A 264 8.04 -6.87 -18.85
C ASP A 264 6.86 -6.08 -19.47
N PRO A 265 6.85 -4.73 -19.36
CA PRO A 265 5.83 -3.89 -19.98
C PRO A 265 5.64 -4.13 -21.48
N GLY A 266 6.69 -4.59 -22.19
CA GLY A 266 6.60 -5.04 -23.58
C GLY A 266 5.73 -6.28 -23.79
N ALA A 267 5.47 -7.08 -22.75
CA ALA A 267 4.57 -8.23 -22.78
C ALA A 267 3.09 -7.83 -22.61
N TRP A 268 2.80 -6.61 -22.21
CA TRP A 268 1.42 -6.06 -22.06
C TRP A 268 0.86 -5.59 -23.42
N ARG A 269 0.74 -6.49 -24.38
CA ARG A 269 -0.08 -6.16 -25.56
C ARG A 269 -1.54 -6.31 -25.19
N VAL A 270 -2.22 -5.17 -25.11
CA VAL A 270 -3.69 -5.12 -25.11
C VAL A 270 -4.16 -5.88 -26.36
N ARG A 271 -4.84 -6.99 -26.18
CA ARG A 271 -5.60 -7.67 -27.21
C ARG A 271 -7.03 -7.17 -27.19
#